data_ef070a7b563e5cb1e22a709c099dcec6
#
_entry.id   ef070a7b563e5cb1e22a709c099dcec6
#
_cell.length_a   1.000
_cell.length_b   1.000
_cell.length_c   1.000
_cell.angle_alpha   90.00
_cell.angle_beta   90.00
_cell.angle_gamma   90.00
#
_symmetry.space_group_name_H-M   'P 1'
#
loop_
_entity.id
_entity.type
_entity.pdbx_description
1 polymer ?
#
loop_
_entity_poly.entity_id
_entity_poly.type
_entity_poly.pdbx_seq_one_letter_code
_entity_poly.pdbx_strand_id
1 'polypeptide(L)'
;ITKVLPNENIIYFGDTEHLPYGEKSKEAIQSFSRKIIKFLIEKKCKTIVIACNSASAVADGSVYRVSASTPIYNVIDPVVKEVIKICSDYNIGVIGTKATIGSGIYESKIKSECSTSNVISLATPLLAPMIEEGFINEKISNTVIANYLANPVLKNIDHLILACTHYPLIHKEIDEYYKGGVNVIDSANIVAIHIANELKKENLLNYSTKTEHHFYVSNYTKSFEKCAQFFFQENIKLEEVNLFV
;
A
#
# COMPACT_ATOMS: atom_id res chain seq x y z
N ILE A 1 -4.06 4.73 9.28
CA ILE A 1 -5.50 4.89 9.59
C ILE A 1 -5.70 5.30 11.03
N THR A 2 -5.16 4.62 12.04
CA THR A 2 -5.35 4.89 13.47
C THR A 2 -5.06 6.34 13.89
N LYS A 3 -4.07 7.00 13.26
CA LYS A 3 -3.77 8.43 13.52
C LYS A 3 -4.87 9.38 13.01
N VAL A 4 -5.54 9.03 11.90
CA VAL A 4 -6.57 9.87 11.26
C VAL A 4 -7.97 9.53 11.79
N LEU A 5 -8.19 8.27 12.13
CA LEU A 5 -9.44 7.70 12.59
C LEU A 5 -9.24 6.95 13.92
N PRO A 6 -8.91 7.64 15.01
CA PRO A 6 -8.52 7.00 16.27
C PRO A 6 -9.64 6.21 16.95
N ASN A 7 -10.90 6.45 16.58
CA ASN A 7 -12.06 5.78 17.17
C ASN A 7 -12.49 4.53 16.37
N GLU A 8 -11.85 4.23 15.23
CA GLU A 8 -12.24 3.07 14.43
C GLU A 8 -11.63 1.78 14.96
N ASN A 9 -12.44 0.72 15.01
CA ASN A 9 -11.95 -0.63 15.24
C ASN A 9 -11.30 -1.16 13.96
N ILE A 10 -10.11 -1.71 14.08
CA ILE A 10 -9.35 -2.25 12.96
C ILE A 10 -9.31 -3.76 13.05
N ILE A 11 -9.70 -4.43 11.97
CA ILE A 11 -9.38 -5.83 11.74
C ILE A 11 -8.33 -5.85 10.62
N TYR A 12 -7.13 -6.25 10.96
CA TYR A 12 -6.04 -6.44 10.00
C TYR A 12 -5.91 -7.92 9.64
N PHE A 13 -5.70 -8.21 8.37
CA PHE A 13 -5.32 -9.54 7.90
C PHE A 13 -4.04 -9.46 7.07
N GLY A 14 -2.97 -10.10 7.55
CA GLY A 14 -1.71 -10.26 6.84
C GLY A 14 -1.59 -11.64 6.23
N ASP A 15 -1.51 -11.72 4.90
CA ASP A 15 -1.26 -12.99 4.19
C ASP A 15 0.23 -13.32 4.17
N THR A 16 0.72 -13.72 5.33
CA THR A 16 2.15 -14.03 5.55
C THR A 16 2.60 -15.33 4.89
N GLU A 17 1.67 -16.25 4.63
CA GLU A 17 1.94 -17.52 3.96
C GLU A 17 2.34 -17.33 2.48
N HIS A 18 1.78 -16.32 1.83
CA HIS A 18 1.96 -16.12 0.40
C HIS A 18 2.87 -14.93 0.04
N LEU A 19 3.59 -14.36 1.01
CA LEU A 19 4.59 -13.33 0.73
C LEU A 19 5.74 -13.86 -0.16
N PRO A 20 6.39 -13.03 -0.96
CA PRO A 20 6.01 -11.65 -1.28
C PRO A 20 5.02 -11.56 -2.45
N TYR A 21 3.99 -10.74 -2.32
CA TYR A 21 2.95 -10.54 -3.36
C TYR A 21 3.51 -9.96 -4.67
N GLY A 22 4.60 -9.21 -4.57
CA GLY A 22 5.26 -8.59 -5.74
C GLY A 22 5.81 -9.58 -6.78
N GLU A 23 5.95 -10.86 -6.42
CA GLU A 23 6.46 -11.94 -7.27
C GLU A 23 5.37 -12.96 -7.67
N LYS A 24 4.13 -12.75 -7.25
CA LYS A 24 3.01 -13.66 -7.53
C LYS A 24 2.28 -13.29 -8.83
N SER A 25 1.63 -14.29 -9.45
CA SER A 25 0.77 -14.03 -10.61
C SER A 25 -0.48 -13.24 -10.21
N LYS A 26 -1.06 -12.54 -11.19
CA LYS A 26 -2.31 -11.79 -11.03
C LYS A 26 -3.43 -12.68 -10.47
N GLU A 27 -3.60 -13.88 -11.03
CA GLU A 27 -4.64 -14.83 -10.67
C GLU A 27 -4.51 -15.31 -9.23
N ALA A 28 -3.27 -15.59 -8.79
CA ALA A 28 -2.98 -15.98 -7.42
C ALA A 28 -3.34 -14.86 -6.44
N ILE A 29 -2.87 -13.64 -6.68
CA ILE A 29 -3.17 -12.48 -5.82
C ILE A 29 -4.68 -12.21 -5.76
N GLN A 30 -5.39 -12.29 -6.88
CA GLN A 30 -6.84 -12.13 -6.91
C GLN A 30 -7.56 -13.23 -6.12
N SER A 31 -7.08 -14.49 -6.22
CA SER A 31 -7.63 -15.61 -5.45
C SER A 31 -7.46 -15.39 -3.95
N PHE A 32 -6.27 -15.01 -3.50
CA PHE A 32 -5.98 -14.71 -2.09
C PHE A 32 -6.83 -13.53 -1.61
N SER A 33 -6.87 -12.44 -2.37
CA SER A 33 -7.67 -11.25 -2.02
C SER A 33 -9.16 -11.60 -1.84
N ARG A 34 -9.75 -12.43 -2.71
CA ARG A 34 -11.15 -12.83 -2.56
C ARG A 34 -11.42 -13.62 -1.28
N LYS A 35 -10.51 -14.51 -0.89
CA LYS A 35 -10.66 -15.29 0.36
C LYS A 35 -10.56 -14.39 1.59
N ILE A 36 -9.58 -13.48 1.61
CA ILE A 36 -9.42 -12.51 2.70
C ILE A 36 -10.63 -11.57 2.81
N ILE A 37 -11.12 -11.05 1.70
CA ILE A 37 -12.32 -10.19 1.68
C ILE A 37 -13.54 -10.94 2.26
N LYS A 38 -13.76 -12.20 1.89
CA LYS A 38 -14.84 -13.01 2.47
C LYS A 38 -14.72 -13.13 3.98
N PHE A 39 -13.53 -13.45 4.48
CA PHE A 39 -13.25 -13.51 5.92
C PHE A 39 -13.58 -12.18 6.61
N LEU A 40 -13.15 -11.04 6.05
CA LEU A 40 -13.44 -9.73 6.63
C LEU A 40 -14.93 -9.38 6.60
N ILE A 41 -15.68 -9.82 5.59
CA ILE A 41 -17.15 -9.70 5.54
C ILE A 41 -17.79 -10.53 6.66
N GLU A 42 -17.35 -11.77 6.88
CA GLU A 42 -17.81 -12.64 7.98
C GLU A 42 -17.53 -12.02 9.35
N LYS A 43 -16.42 -11.28 9.48
CA LYS A 43 -16.10 -10.47 10.67
C LYS A 43 -16.92 -9.17 10.76
N LYS A 44 -17.87 -8.95 9.86
CA LYS A 44 -18.78 -7.79 9.84
C LYS A 44 -18.07 -6.44 9.70
N CYS A 45 -16.97 -6.41 8.97
CA CYS A 45 -16.32 -5.15 8.62
C CYS A 45 -17.29 -4.25 7.83
N LYS A 46 -17.47 -3.02 8.25
CA LYS A 46 -18.32 -2.03 7.57
C LYS A 46 -17.70 -1.49 6.29
N THR A 47 -16.37 -1.60 6.17
CA THR A 47 -15.60 -1.27 4.98
C THR A 47 -14.32 -2.10 4.95
N ILE A 48 -13.77 -2.32 3.76
CA ILE A 48 -12.54 -3.10 3.55
C ILE A 48 -11.56 -2.25 2.74
N VAL A 49 -10.28 -2.28 3.13
CA VAL A 49 -9.21 -1.60 2.41
C VAL A 49 -8.19 -2.64 1.94
N ILE A 50 -7.99 -2.73 0.63
CA ILE A 50 -6.90 -3.50 0.04
C ILE A 50 -5.62 -2.67 0.22
N ALA A 51 -4.92 -2.87 1.35
CA ALA A 51 -3.81 -2.03 1.78
C ALA A 51 -2.47 -2.34 1.07
N CYS A 52 -2.44 -3.28 0.14
CA CYS A 52 -1.25 -3.66 -0.64
C CYS A 52 -1.34 -3.11 -2.06
N ASN A 53 -0.28 -2.41 -2.53
CA ASN A 53 -0.23 -1.91 -3.90
C ASN A 53 -0.27 -3.05 -4.94
N SER A 54 0.45 -4.15 -4.72
CA SER A 54 0.43 -5.30 -5.63
C SER A 54 -0.97 -5.91 -5.73
N ALA A 55 -1.67 -6.05 -4.61
CA ALA A 55 -3.05 -6.55 -4.61
C ALA A 55 -4.02 -5.55 -5.26
N SER A 56 -3.88 -4.26 -4.93
CA SER A 56 -4.69 -3.18 -5.53
C SER A 56 -4.49 -3.08 -7.04
N ALA A 57 -3.26 -3.28 -7.52
CA ALA A 57 -2.90 -3.16 -8.93
C ALA A 57 -3.56 -4.22 -9.81
N VAL A 58 -3.83 -5.40 -9.25
CA VAL A 58 -4.43 -6.52 -9.98
C VAL A 58 -5.89 -6.78 -9.62
N ALA A 59 -6.43 -6.04 -8.63
CA ALA A 59 -7.83 -6.15 -8.25
C ALA A 59 -8.73 -5.69 -9.40
N ASP A 60 -9.63 -6.56 -9.81
CA ASP A 60 -10.61 -6.30 -10.87
C ASP A 60 -12.05 -6.51 -10.36
N GLY A 61 -13.02 -6.46 -11.27
CA GLY A 61 -14.40 -6.68 -10.93
C GLY A 61 -14.68 -8.00 -10.21
N SER A 62 -13.82 -9.03 -10.35
CA SER A 62 -14.01 -10.31 -9.64
C SER A 62 -13.65 -10.20 -8.15
N VAL A 63 -12.73 -9.31 -7.79
CA VAL A 63 -12.34 -9.02 -6.40
C VAL A 63 -13.37 -8.10 -5.74
N TYR A 64 -13.75 -7.01 -6.42
CA TYR A 64 -14.71 -6.04 -5.85
C TYR A 64 -16.13 -6.61 -5.73
N ARG A 65 -16.56 -7.48 -6.63
CA ARG A 65 -17.89 -8.14 -6.56
C ARG A 65 -18.03 -9.24 -5.50
N VAL A 66 -16.97 -9.54 -4.75
CA VAL A 66 -17.06 -10.45 -3.58
C VAL A 66 -18.04 -9.90 -2.54
N SER A 67 -18.12 -8.58 -2.42
CA SER A 67 -19.13 -7.91 -1.58
C SER A 67 -20.17 -7.21 -2.41
N ALA A 68 -21.45 -7.42 -2.06
CA ALA A 68 -22.56 -6.66 -2.62
C ALA A 68 -22.88 -5.38 -1.83
N SER A 69 -22.53 -5.32 -0.53
CA SER A 69 -22.94 -4.26 0.39
C SER A 69 -21.80 -3.57 1.11
N THR A 70 -20.67 -4.27 1.36
CA THR A 70 -19.52 -3.69 2.06
C THR A 70 -18.62 -2.97 1.05
N PRO A 71 -18.40 -1.65 1.17
CA PRO A 71 -17.48 -0.92 0.30
C PRO A 71 -16.06 -1.46 0.40
N ILE A 72 -15.41 -1.62 -0.77
CA ILE A 72 -14.02 -2.07 -0.86
C ILE A 72 -13.21 -0.97 -1.53
N TYR A 73 -12.22 -0.45 -0.82
CA TYR A 73 -11.29 0.57 -1.30
C TYR A 73 -9.93 -0.03 -1.58
N ASN A 74 -9.18 0.59 -2.49
CA ASN A 74 -7.78 0.25 -2.77
C ASN A 74 -6.86 1.44 -2.45
N VAL A 75 -5.55 1.21 -2.44
CA VAL A 75 -4.57 2.25 -2.10
C VAL A 75 -4.05 3.03 -3.31
N ILE A 76 -4.44 2.68 -4.53
CA ILE A 76 -3.98 3.31 -5.78
C ILE A 76 -4.86 4.50 -6.14
N ASP A 77 -6.18 4.32 -6.16
CA ASP A 77 -7.13 5.33 -6.62
C ASP A 77 -7.03 6.67 -5.86
N PRO A 78 -6.87 6.68 -4.52
CA PRO A 78 -6.68 7.93 -3.79
C PRO A 78 -5.39 8.66 -4.19
N VAL A 79 -4.30 7.92 -4.41
CA VAL A 79 -3.01 8.50 -4.82
C VAL A 79 -3.10 9.09 -6.22
N VAL A 80 -3.71 8.37 -7.16
CA VAL A 80 -3.94 8.87 -8.52
C VAL A 80 -4.78 10.13 -8.49
N LYS A 81 -5.88 10.17 -7.74
CA LYS A 81 -6.72 11.36 -7.57
C LYS A 81 -5.96 12.56 -7.02
N GLU A 82 -5.02 12.34 -6.10
CA GLU A 82 -4.19 13.43 -5.55
C GLU A 82 -3.19 13.93 -6.59
N VAL A 83 -2.53 13.03 -7.30
CA VAL A 83 -1.58 13.36 -8.38
C VAL A 83 -2.26 14.15 -9.50
N ILE A 84 -3.47 13.79 -9.89
CA ILE A 84 -4.23 14.49 -10.92
C ILE A 84 -4.50 15.96 -10.54
N LYS A 85 -4.67 16.31 -9.27
CA LYS A 85 -4.88 17.69 -8.83
C LYS A 85 -3.68 18.61 -9.11
N ILE A 86 -2.48 18.05 -9.10
CA ILE A 86 -1.22 18.77 -9.39
C ILE A 86 -0.77 18.53 -10.83
N CYS A 87 -1.63 17.94 -11.66
CA CYS A 87 -1.29 17.54 -13.01
C CYS A 87 -1.02 18.73 -13.92
N SER A 88 0.13 18.67 -14.55
CA SER A 88 0.57 19.53 -15.66
C SER A 88 1.58 18.73 -16.48
N ASP A 89 2.44 19.35 -17.26
CA ASP A 89 3.49 18.70 -18.07
C ASP A 89 4.64 18.10 -17.21
N TYR A 90 4.31 17.46 -16.08
CA TYR A 90 5.29 16.90 -15.16
C TYR A 90 5.74 15.48 -15.55
N ASN A 91 7.00 15.20 -15.21
CA ASN A 91 7.56 13.86 -15.24
C ASN A 91 7.31 13.17 -13.89
N ILE A 92 6.47 12.17 -13.88
CA ILE A 92 6.06 11.46 -12.66
C ILE A 92 6.74 10.10 -12.62
N GLY A 93 7.68 9.93 -11.68
CA GLY A 93 8.28 8.63 -11.36
C GLY A 93 7.34 7.78 -10.51
N VAL A 94 7.31 6.49 -10.77
CA VAL A 94 6.60 5.50 -9.96
C VAL A 94 7.55 4.37 -9.61
N ILE A 95 7.83 4.15 -8.34
CA ILE A 95 8.62 3.00 -7.87
C ILE A 95 7.74 2.02 -7.10
N GLY A 96 7.93 0.72 -7.32
CA GLY A 96 7.11 -0.31 -6.71
C GLY A 96 7.63 -1.73 -6.94
N THR A 97 6.86 -2.71 -6.52
CA THR A 97 7.15 -4.13 -6.80
C THR A 97 6.99 -4.46 -8.29
N LYS A 98 7.54 -5.60 -8.72
CA LYS A 98 7.35 -6.08 -10.10
C LYS A 98 5.86 -6.21 -10.48
N ALA A 99 5.02 -6.75 -9.59
CA ALA A 99 3.59 -6.89 -9.86
C ALA A 99 2.89 -5.54 -10.02
N THR A 100 3.18 -4.57 -9.16
CA THR A 100 2.61 -3.22 -9.24
C THR A 100 3.01 -2.53 -10.54
N ILE A 101 4.30 -2.50 -10.84
CA ILE A 101 4.84 -1.82 -12.03
C ILE A 101 4.42 -2.54 -13.31
N GLY A 102 4.53 -3.88 -13.34
CA GLY A 102 4.16 -4.69 -14.49
C GLY A 102 2.66 -4.60 -14.87
N SER A 103 1.80 -4.21 -13.93
CA SER A 103 0.37 -3.99 -14.20
C SER A 103 0.09 -2.74 -15.05
N GLY A 104 0.99 -1.76 -15.05
CA GLY A 104 0.80 -0.47 -15.73
C GLY A 104 -0.32 0.40 -15.15
N ILE A 105 -0.90 0.05 -14.00
CA ILE A 105 -2.13 0.67 -13.48
C ILE A 105 -1.98 2.16 -13.16
N TYR A 106 -0.83 2.57 -12.57
CA TYR A 106 -0.58 3.97 -12.27
C TYR A 106 -0.50 4.80 -13.54
N GLU A 107 0.29 4.34 -14.52
CA GLU A 107 0.41 5.01 -15.82
C GLU A 107 -0.93 5.12 -16.52
N SER A 108 -1.68 4.01 -16.63
CA SER A 108 -2.98 3.97 -17.27
C SER A 108 -3.96 4.94 -16.62
N LYS A 109 -4.08 4.94 -15.29
CA LYS A 109 -5.02 5.80 -14.57
C LYS A 109 -4.61 7.28 -14.60
N ILE A 110 -3.33 7.59 -14.48
CA ILE A 110 -2.85 8.98 -14.55
C ILE A 110 -3.07 9.52 -15.97
N LYS A 111 -2.66 8.79 -17.01
CA LYS A 111 -2.80 9.22 -18.40
C LYS A 111 -4.26 9.35 -18.87
N SER A 112 -5.19 8.57 -18.30
CA SER A 112 -6.61 8.71 -18.64
C SER A 112 -7.21 10.06 -18.23
N GLU A 113 -6.70 10.66 -17.16
CA GLU A 113 -7.18 11.92 -16.61
C GLU A 113 -6.25 13.10 -16.92
N CYS A 114 -4.97 12.82 -17.17
CA CYS A 114 -3.92 13.79 -17.46
C CYS A 114 -3.00 13.27 -18.57
N SER A 115 -3.39 13.50 -19.80
CA SER A 115 -2.68 13.01 -20.99
C SER A 115 -1.33 13.70 -21.24
N THR A 116 -1.08 14.88 -20.65
CA THR A 116 0.15 15.64 -20.81
C THR A 116 1.28 15.20 -19.91
N SER A 117 0.96 14.55 -18.77
CA SER A 117 1.99 14.04 -17.86
C SER A 117 2.74 12.84 -18.44
N ASN A 118 4.04 12.83 -18.25
CA ASN A 118 4.90 11.70 -18.58
C ASN A 118 5.07 10.82 -17.34
N VAL A 119 4.57 9.56 -17.39
CA VAL A 119 4.66 8.62 -16.27
C VAL A 119 5.75 7.60 -16.55
N ILE A 120 6.71 7.52 -15.66
CA ILE A 120 7.91 6.67 -15.76
C ILE A 120 7.93 5.69 -14.60
N SER A 121 7.83 4.41 -14.88
CA SER A 121 7.72 3.36 -13.88
C SER A 121 9.00 2.53 -13.76
N LEU A 122 9.46 2.30 -12.53
CA LEU A 122 10.63 1.46 -12.23
C LEU A 122 10.32 0.43 -11.15
N ALA A 123 10.48 -0.85 -11.46
CA ALA A 123 10.40 -1.91 -10.47
C ALA A 123 11.64 -1.91 -9.56
N THR A 124 11.41 -1.96 -8.25
CA THR A 124 12.45 -1.92 -7.21
C THR A 124 12.32 -3.14 -6.28
N PRO A 125 12.53 -4.37 -6.79
CA PRO A 125 12.17 -5.61 -6.11
C PRO A 125 12.91 -5.85 -4.77
N LEU A 126 14.07 -5.24 -4.55
CA LEU A 126 14.84 -5.43 -3.32
C LEU A 126 14.38 -4.52 -2.16
N LEU A 127 13.65 -3.43 -2.44
CA LEU A 127 13.32 -2.46 -1.38
C LEU A 127 12.35 -3.03 -0.34
N ALA A 128 11.27 -3.71 -0.74
CA ALA A 128 10.31 -4.25 0.21
C ALA A 128 10.94 -5.35 1.10
N PRO A 129 11.62 -6.38 0.58
CA PRO A 129 12.32 -7.36 1.42
C PRO A 129 13.37 -6.74 2.35
N MET A 130 14.13 -5.77 1.87
CA MET A 130 15.14 -5.06 2.67
C MET A 130 14.49 -4.37 3.89
N ILE A 131 13.34 -3.73 3.69
CA ILE A 131 12.57 -3.07 4.74
C ILE A 131 11.98 -4.09 5.71
N GLU A 132 11.43 -5.19 5.21
CA GLU A 132 10.85 -6.29 6.01
C GLU A 132 11.89 -6.92 6.94
N GLU A 133 13.14 -7.03 6.49
CA GLU A 133 14.27 -7.50 7.32
C GLU A 133 14.85 -6.44 8.25
N GLY A 134 14.30 -5.22 8.26
CA GLY A 134 14.69 -4.14 9.16
C GLY A 134 15.93 -3.37 8.73
N PHE A 135 16.44 -3.57 7.52
CA PHE A 135 17.55 -2.78 6.96
C PHE A 135 17.05 -1.40 6.54
N ILE A 136 16.96 -0.48 7.49
CA ILE A 136 16.53 0.90 7.32
C ILE A 136 17.55 1.82 7.97
N ASN A 137 17.83 2.97 7.37
CA ASN A 137 18.81 3.97 7.88
C ASN A 137 20.25 3.45 8.01
N GLU A 138 20.63 2.46 7.23
CA GLU A 138 21.94 1.86 7.24
C GLU A 138 22.72 2.14 5.95
N LYS A 139 24.03 1.99 5.97
CA LYS A 139 24.87 2.17 4.79
C LYS A 139 24.45 1.27 3.62
N ILE A 140 24.05 0.04 3.93
CA ILE A 140 23.60 -0.93 2.90
C ILE A 140 22.28 -0.48 2.29
N SER A 141 21.28 -0.13 3.11
CA SER A 141 19.98 0.32 2.61
C SER A 141 20.09 1.60 1.79
N ASN A 142 20.87 2.57 2.25
CA ASN A 142 21.10 3.81 1.53
C ASN A 142 21.78 3.56 0.16
N THR A 143 22.69 2.57 0.09
CA THR A 143 23.32 2.19 -1.18
C THR A 143 22.31 1.56 -2.14
N VAL A 144 21.46 0.66 -1.66
CA VAL A 144 20.43 0.01 -2.49
C VAL A 144 19.42 1.05 -3.00
N ILE A 145 18.95 1.94 -2.12
CA ILE A 145 18.04 3.02 -2.47
C ILE A 145 18.68 3.91 -3.55
N ALA A 146 19.89 4.40 -3.30
CA ALA A 146 20.61 5.26 -4.23
C ALA A 146 20.81 4.61 -5.61
N ASN A 147 21.14 3.31 -5.66
CA ASN A 147 21.29 2.58 -6.92
C ASN A 147 19.99 2.54 -7.75
N TYR A 148 18.82 2.36 -7.09
CA TYR A 148 17.55 2.43 -7.80
C TYR A 148 17.22 3.83 -8.27
N LEU A 149 17.40 4.84 -7.41
CA LEU A 149 17.06 6.23 -7.73
C LEU A 149 18.02 6.87 -8.75
N ALA A 150 19.25 6.38 -8.86
CA ALA A 150 20.23 6.77 -9.88
C ALA A 150 19.92 6.19 -11.27
N ASN A 151 18.89 5.34 -11.40
CA ASN A 151 18.55 4.76 -12.70
C ASN A 151 18.23 5.88 -13.70
N PRO A 152 18.82 5.87 -14.91
CA PRO A 152 18.60 6.91 -15.92
C PRO A 152 17.14 7.17 -16.27
N VAL A 153 16.26 6.18 -16.15
CA VAL A 153 14.82 6.36 -16.43
C VAL A 153 14.13 7.33 -15.44
N LEU A 154 14.64 7.47 -14.20
CA LEU A 154 14.14 8.39 -13.20
C LEU A 154 14.82 9.78 -13.26
N LYS A 155 15.66 10.02 -14.27
CA LYS A 155 16.30 11.32 -14.45
C LYS A 155 15.26 12.38 -14.83
N ASN A 156 15.35 13.54 -14.19
CA ASN A 156 14.47 14.69 -14.43
C ASN A 156 12.98 14.44 -14.12
N ILE A 157 12.67 13.60 -13.13
CA ILE A 157 11.32 13.53 -12.58
C ILE A 157 11.05 14.72 -11.67
N ASP A 158 9.81 15.19 -11.66
CA ASP A 158 9.33 16.26 -10.78
C ASP A 158 8.66 15.69 -9.52
N HIS A 159 8.01 14.55 -9.67
CA HIS A 159 7.30 13.84 -8.60
C HIS A 159 7.70 12.37 -8.57
N LEU A 160 7.71 11.76 -7.38
CA LEU A 160 7.97 10.33 -7.20
C LEU A 160 6.87 9.70 -6.36
N ILE A 161 6.10 8.78 -6.93
CA ILE A 161 5.08 8.00 -6.22
C ILE A 161 5.72 6.77 -5.58
N LEU A 162 5.55 6.62 -4.27
CA LEU A 162 5.95 5.43 -3.51
C LEU A 162 4.84 4.38 -3.62
N ALA A 163 4.88 3.57 -4.68
CA ALA A 163 3.85 2.57 -5.00
C ALA A 163 4.07 1.22 -4.30
N CYS A 164 4.43 1.28 -3.02
CA CYS A 164 4.52 0.13 -2.12
C CYS A 164 4.27 0.60 -0.69
N THR A 165 3.50 -0.16 0.08
CA THR A 165 3.13 0.17 1.47
C THR A 165 4.30 0.17 2.45
N HIS A 166 5.43 -0.42 2.08
CA HIS A 166 6.66 -0.39 2.86
C HIS A 166 7.49 0.89 2.65
N TYR A 167 7.40 1.52 1.48
CA TYR A 167 8.29 2.61 1.09
C TYR A 167 8.15 3.92 1.90
N PRO A 168 7.01 4.23 2.54
CA PRO A 168 6.94 5.32 3.49
C PRO A 168 7.98 5.25 4.62
N LEU A 169 8.48 4.03 4.94
CA LEU A 169 9.49 3.81 5.99
C LEU A 169 10.90 4.25 5.57
N ILE A 170 11.16 4.36 4.28
CA ILE A 170 12.40 4.86 3.70
C ILE A 170 12.19 6.21 2.99
N HIS A 171 11.08 6.90 3.29
CA HIS A 171 10.75 8.20 2.70
C HIS A 171 11.85 9.22 2.92
N LYS A 172 12.40 9.26 4.14
CA LYS A 172 13.46 10.19 4.51
C LYS A 172 14.73 10.00 3.67
N GLU A 173 15.16 8.75 3.48
CA GLU A 173 16.34 8.41 2.67
C GLU A 173 16.14 8.77 1.18
N ILE A 174 14.92 8.61 0.68
CA ILE A 174 14.56 9.00 -0.69
C ILE A 174 14.60 10.54 -0.82
N ASP A 175 14.05 11.24 0.14
CA ASP A 175 14.02 12.71 0.18
C ASP A 175 15.45 13.29 0.29
N GLU A 176 16.30 12.70 1.13
CA GLU A 176 17.71 13.05 1.25
C GLU A 176 18.48 12.84 -0.06
N TYR A 177 18.18 11.76 -0.80
CA TYR A 177 18.78 11.50 -2.10
C TYR A 177 18.46 12.63 -3.10
N TYR A 178 17.20 13.03 -3.20
CA TYR A 178 16.77 14.10 -4.12
C TYR A 178 17.00 15.51 -3.58
N LYS A 179 17.39 15.68 -2.32
CA LYS A 179 17.67 16.97 -1.66
C LYS A 179 16.51 17.97 -1.83
N GLY A 180 15.28 17.49 -1.80
CA GLY A 180 14.08 18.30 -2.00
C GLY A 180 13.82 18.73 -3.45
N GLY A 181 14.60 18.24 -4.41
CA GLY A 181 14.41 18.56 -5.83
C GLY A 181 13.29 17.76 -6.51
N VAL A 182 12.75 16.74 -5.85
CA VAL A 182 11.64 15.89 -6.31
C VAL A 182 10.60 15.83 -5.19
N ASN A 183 9.33 16.04 -5.54
CA ASN A 183 8.24 15.89 -4.59
C ASN A 183 7.91 14.39 -4.40
N VAL A 184 8.24 13.84 -3.23
CA VAL A 184 8.01 12.43 -2.89
C VAL A 184 6.60 12.27 -2.35
N ILE A 185 5.77 11.48 -3.03
CA ILE A 185 4.36 11.26 -2.71
C ILE A 185 4.21 9.97 -1.92
N ASP A 186 3.96 10.13 -0.60
CA ASP A 186 3.63 9.03 0.31
C ASP A 186 2.14 8.68 0.24
N SER A 187 1.86 7.44 -0.11
CA SER A 187 0.50 6.94 -0.22
C SER A 187 -0.23 6.77 1.12
N ALA A 188 0.48 6.57 2.23
CA ALA A 188 -0.14 6.16 3.50
C ALA A 188 -1.10 7.22 4.06
N ASN A 189 -0.66 8.49 4.10
CA ASN A 189 -1.48 9.58 4.61
C ASN A 189 -2.63 9.92 3.66
N ILE A 190 -2.38 9.94 2.35
CA ILE A 190 -3.38 10.20 1.31
C ILE A 190 -4.53 9.19 1.41
N VAL A 191 -4.19 7.91 1.52
CA VAL A 191 -5.18 6.83 1.64
C VAL A 191 -5.95 6.95 2.96
N ALA A 192 -5.28 7.21 4.08
CA ALA A 192 -5.94 7.35 5.37
C ALA A 192 -6.97 8.50 5.38
N ILE A 193 -6.62 9.65 4.82
CA ILE A 193 -7.52 10.80 4.68
C ILE A 193 -8.69 10.48 3.74
N HIS A 194 -8.41 9.79 2.62
CA HIS A 194 -9.45 9.38 1.69
C HIS A 194 -10.48 8.47 2.39
N ILE A 195 -10.03 7.43 3.10
CA ILE A 195 -10.92 6.52 3.84
C ILE A 195 -11.75 7.28 4.89
N ALA A 196 -11.13 8.22 5.60
CA ALA A 196 -11.86 9.06 6.58
C ALA A 196 -13.00 9.86 5.92
N ASN A 197 -12.73 10.45 4.75
CA ASN A 197 -13.73 11.22 4.01
C ASN A 197 -14.87 10.32 3.49
N GLU A 198 -14.55 9.13 2.97
CA GLU A 198 -15.57 8.19 2.49
C GLU A 198 -16.43 7.66 3.66
N LEU A 199 -15.83 7.30 4.81
CA LEU A 199 -16.60 6.89 5.98
C LEU A 199 -17.51 8.02 6.51
N LYS A 200 -17.03 9.26 6.49
CA LYS A 200 -17.85 10.43 6.85
C LYS A 200 -19.01 10.63 5.90
N LYS A 201 -18.78 10.54 4.60
CA LYS A 201 -19.79 10.71 3.54
C LYS A 201 -20.89 9.66 3.65
N GLU A 202 -20.53 8.42 3.96
CA GLU A 202 -21.45 7.30 4.11
C GLU A 202 -22.07 7.20 5.53
N ASN A 203 -21.79 8.16 6.43
CA ASN A 203 -22.23 8.15 7.84
C ASN A 203 -21.80 6.89 8.60
N LEU A 204 -20.61 6.38 8.31
CA LEU A 204 -20.06 5.14 8.88
C LEU A 204 -18.99 5.38 9.96
N LEU A 205 -18.71 6.63 10.34
CA LEU A 205 -17.73 6.95 11.39
C LEU A 205 -18.14 6.34 12.74
N ASN A 206 -17.16 5.79 13.46
CA ASN A 206 -17.31 5.35 14.83
C ASN A 206 -17.00 6.52 15.78
N TYR A 207 -17.90 6.77 16.72
CA TYR A 207 -17.74 7.81 17.76
C TYR A 207 -17.44 7.23 19.14
N SER A 208 -17.31 5.90 19.26
CA SER A 208 -16.92 5.26 20.51
C SER A 208 -15.48 5.61 20.87
N THR A 209 -15.21 5.87 22.14
CA THR A 209 -13.85 6.05 22.65
C THR A 209 -13.16 4.73 23.01
N LYS A 210 -13.91 3.62 23.04
CA LYS A 210 -13.34 2.29 23.23
C LYS A 210 -13.07 1.68 21.86
N THR A 211 -11.82 1.43 21.58
CA THR A 211 -11.37 0.75 20.35
C THR A 211 -10.79 -0.61 20.68
N GLU A 212 -11.08 -1.56 19.81
CA GLU A 212 -10.51 -2.91 19.85
C GLU A 212 -9.95 -3.24 18.47
N HIS A 213 -8.69 -3.62 18.43
CA HIS A 213 -8.01 -3.97 17.19
C HIS A 213 -7.71 -5.47 17.18
N HIS A 214 -7.97 -6.13 16.06
CA HIS A 214 -7.66 -7.55 15.85
C HIS A 214 -6.67 -7.68 14.70
N PHE A 215 -5.65 -8.52 14.90
CA PHE A 215 -4.58 -8.73 13.92
C PHE A 215 -4.48 -10.22 13.59
N TYR A 216 -4.92 -10.56 12.39
CA TYR A 216 -4.89 -11.93 11.88
C TYR A 216 -3.75 -12.11 10.88
N VAL A 217 -3.18 -13.31 10.85
CA VAL A 217 -2.16 -13.72 9.87
C VAL A 217 -2.48 -15.12 9.34
N SER A 218 -2.13 -15.38 8.07
CA SER A 218 -2.33 -16.71 7.48
C SER A 218 -1.33 -17.74 7.98
N ASN A 219 -0.14 -17.31 8.37
CA ASN A 219 0.91 -18.15 8.95
C ASN A 219 1.70 -17.30 9.97
N TYR A 220 1.70 -17.77 11.24
CA TYR A 220 2.41 -17.07 12.31
C TYR A 220 3.90 -17.39 12.28
N THR A 221 4.71 -16.32 12.29
CA THR A 221 6.15 -16.41 12.52
C THR A 221 6.60 -15.40 13.55
N LYS A 222 7.57 -15.77 14.39
CA LYS A 222 8.18 -14.84 15.38
C LYS A 222 8.85 -13.64 14.70
N SER A 223 9.36 -13.80 13.48
CA SER A 223 9.96 -12.72 12.70
C SER A 223 8.91 -11.70 12.33
N PHE A 224 7.76 -12.15 11.78
CA PHE A 224 6.68 -11.25 11.43
C PHE A 224 6.09 -10.53 12.65
N GLU A 225 5.95 -11.21 13.79
CA GLU A 225 5.48 -10.59 15.03
C GLU A 225 6.41 -9.44 15.48
N LYS A 226 7.73 -9.66 15.46
CA LYS A 226 8.71 -8.60 15.79
C LYS A 226 8.63 -7.42 14.82
N CYS A 227 8.51 -7.72 13.53
CA CYS A 227 8.35 -6.70 12.50
C CYS A 227 7.06 -5.90 12.71
N ALA A 228 5.95 -6.57 12.97
CA ALA A 228 4.67 -5.94 13.24
C ALA A 228 4.71 -5.07 14.51
N GLN A 229 5.30 -5.53 15.61
CA GLN A 229 5.49 -4.75 16.84
C GLN A 229 6.35 -3.50 16.59
N PHE A 230 7.41 -3.63 15.80
CA PHE A 230 8.25 -2.49 15.41
C PHE A 230 7.44 -1.40 14.67
N PHE A 231 6.56 -1.79 13.72
CA PHE A 231 5.76 -0.86 12.94
C PHE A 231 4.59 -0.24 13.71
N PHE A 232 3.91 -1.02 14.52
CA PHE A 232 2.78 -0.52 15.31
C PHE A 232 3.21 0.20 16.59
N GLN A 233 4.47 0.04 17.02
CA GLN A 233 4.99 0.59 18.28
C GLN A 233 4.17 0.19 19.52
N GLU A 234 3.42 -0.91 19.43
CA GLU A 234 2.53 -1.45 20.45
C GLU A 234 2.69 -2.97 20.52
N ASN A 235 2.37 -3.54 21.68
CA ASN A 235 2.27 -4.98 21.84
C ASN A 235 0.99 -5.47 21.14
N ILE A 236 1.09 -5.85 19.88
CA ILE A 236 0.00 -6.48 19.16
C ILE A 236 0.02 -8.00 19.37
N LYS A 237 -1.16 -8.58 19.51
CA LYS A 237 -1.34 -10.03 19.53
C LYS A 237 -1.77 -10.50 18.14
N LEU A 238 -0.95 -11.32 17.50
CA LEU A 238 -1.27 -11.94 16.23
C LEU A 238 -2.06 -13.23 16.47
N GLU A 239 -3.14 -13.41 15.72
CA GLU A 239 -3.95 -14.62 15.70
C GLU A 239 -3.78 -15.29 14.32
N GLU A 240 -3.36 -16.57 14.33
CA GLU A 240 -3.24 -17.33 13.09
C GLU A 240 -4.61 -17.84 12.62
N VAL A 241 -4.93 -17.61 11.35
CA VAL A 241 -6.15 -18.09 10.72
C VAL A 241 -5.83 -18.63 9.33
N ASN A 242 -6.00 -19.92 9.15
CA ASN A 242 -5.79 -20.55 7.85
C ASN A 242 -7.05 -20.40 6.97
N LEU A 243 -6.95 -19.57 5.93
CA LEU A 243 -8.02 -19.35 4.95
C LEU A 243 -7.83 -20.15 3.66
N PHE A 244 -6.71 -20.84 3.51
CA PHE A 244 -6.26 -21.36 2.22
C PHE A 244 -6.29 -22.88 2.11
N VAL A 245 -6.75 -23.57 3.16
CA VAL A 245 -7.01 -25.02 3.18
C VAL A 245 -8.28 -25.35 2.41
#